data_ce336dd37e06f7d93bd4402a1f5e8d93
#
_entry.id   ce336dd37e06f7d93bd4402a1f5e8d93
#
_cell.length_a   1.000
_cell.length_b   1.000
_cell.length_c   1.000
_cell.angle_alpha   90.00
_cell.angle_beta   90.00
_cell.angle_gamma   90.00
#
_symmetry.space_group_name_H-M   'P 1'
#
loop_
_entity.id
_entity.type
_entity.pdbx_description
1 polymer ?
#
loop_
_entity_poly.entity_id
_entity_poly.type
_entity_poly.pdbx_seq_one_letter_code
_entity_poly.pdbx_strand_id
1 'polypeptide(L)'
;MITRRTALALPFGLLAPAAVAADTPPPPICMVMNSGDATVSVIDMNSRQVINTLPTFREPSHWALTPDRKTIYVSDAGGNAFFAFDPLTAAPKGHFTIADPYQLAYSPDAKYLVVNALRLNHVDIYDGTSLTLVKRFSAGEMPSHVDFSPDSRWGFSSMQQSDTLFSYDMTTLTPRWTVPIGDTPAGVLWLNGKIIVCIMGENGIVEVDPVDGHITRRQETGPGAHNVFLDETNNILYVSNRAVGHTSLAALDPVTLAVKRVYAIDGGPDDIGIAPDGKIWIALRFAEEVAIMDPATGNYDTIAVGRSPHGIYLSTCLNTKGRLTAQIV
;
A
#
# COMPACT_ATOMS: atom_id res chain seq x y z
N MET A 1 66.17 -58.95 26.04
CA MET A 1 66.05 -57.61 25.37
C MET A 1 64.59 -57.26 25.30
N ILE A 2 64.16 -56.33 26.16
CA ILE A 2 62.77 -55.91 26.27
C ILE A 2 62.68 -54.43 25.73
N THR A 3 62.06 -54.23 24.59
CA THR A 3 61.85 -52.92 24.00
C THR A 3 60.59 -52.25 24.56
N ARG A 4 60.79 -51.14 25.23
CA ARG A 4 59.72 -50.27 25.73
C ARG A 4 59.07 -49.54 24.56
N ARG A 5 57.75 -49.64 24.41
CA ARG A 5 56.92 -48.77 23.51
C ARG A 5 56.47 -47.55 24.30
N THR A 6 56.89 -46.40 23.84
CA THR A 6 56.43 -45.10 24.34
C THR A 6 55.09 -44.76 23.68
N ALA A 7 54.05 -44.59 24.47
CA ALA A 7 52.76 -44.11 24.00
C ALA A 7 52.75 -42.57 24.01
N LEU A 8 52.56 -41.98 22.84
CA LEU A 8 52.28 -40.52 22.70
C LEU A 8 50.80 -40.26 23.01
N ALA A 9 50.53 -39.50 24.06
CA ALA A 9 49.21 -38.96 24.34
C ALA A 9 49.04 -37.67 23.55
N LEU A 10 48.05 -37.63 22.67
CA LEU A 10 47.60 -36.40 21.98
C LEU A 10 46.64 -35.64 22.90
N PRO A 11 46.76 -34.31 23.01
CA PRO A 11 45.81 -33.52 23.80
C PRO A 11 44.48 -33.42 23.10
N PHE A 12 43.39 -33.80 23.76
CA PHE A 12 42.03 -33.52 23.35
C PHE A 12 41.81 -32.00 23.49
N GLY A 13 41.76 -31.29 22.38
CA GLY A 13 41.28 -29.90 22.33
C GLY A 13 39.79 -29.87 22.56
N LEU A 14 39.34 -29.26 23.65
CA LEU A 14 37.95 -28.89 23.87
C LEU A 14 37.57 -27.83 22.84
N LEU A 15 36.79 -28.24 21.83
CA LEU A 15 36.07 -27.28 20.95
C LEU A 15 34.99 -26.62 21.83
N ALA A 16 35.18 -25.32 22.12
CA ALA A 16 34.12 -24.49 22.66
C ALA A 16 32.93 -24.50 21.69
N PRO A 17 31.69 -24.63 22.18
CA PRO A 17 30.54 -24.51 21.30
C PRO A 17 30.54 -23.11 20.67
N ALA A 18 30.44 -23.03 19.35
CA ALA A 18 30.20 -21.77 18.64
C ALA A 18 28.94 -21.17 19.24
N ALA A 19 29.05 -19.96 19.79
CA ALA A 19 27.89 -19.20 20.20
C ALA A 19 27.01 -19.02 18.96
N VAL A 20 25.80 -19.60 19.00
CA VAL A 20 24.75 -19.30 18.04
C VAL A 20 24.47 -17.80 18.26
N ALA A 21 24.85 -16.99 17.28
CA ALA A 21 24.47 -15.59 17.28
C ALA A 21 22.94 -15.55 17.40
N ALA A 22 22.44 -14.90 18.42
CA ALA A 22 21.00 -14.66 18.54
C ALA A 22 20.58 -13.94 17.25
N ASP A 23 19.63 -14.52 16.50
CA ASP A 23 19.04 -13.88 15.31
C ASP A 23 18.42 -12.56 15.76
N THR A 24 19.18 -11.50 15.65
CA THR A 24 18.62 -10.15 15.81
C THR A 24 17.64 -9.95 14.65
N PRO A 25 16.37 -9.61 14.91
CA PRO A 25 15.43 -9.35 13.84
C PRO A 25 16.00 -8.28 12.90
N PRO A 26 15.75 -8.37 11.59
CA PRO A 26 16.22 -7.38 10.64
C PRO A 26 15.69 -5.99 11.03
N PRO A 27 16.44 -4.92 10.75
CA PRO A 27 15.97 -3.55 10.99
C PRO A 27 14.69 -3.31 10.20
N PRO A 28 13.76 -2.50 10.74
CA PRO A 28 12.54 -2.17 10.01
C PRO A 28 12.88 -1.42 8.71
N ILE A 29 12.19 -1.78 7.64
CA ILE A 29 12.40 -1.17 6.32
C ILE A 29 11.13 -0.49 5.81
N CYS A 30 11.36 0.53 4.98
CA CYS A 30 10.35 1.13 4.12
C CYS A 30 10.68 0.79 2.66
N MET A 31 9.70 0.30 1.90
CA MET A 31 9.80 0.11 0.45
C MET A 31 8.99 1.19 -0.25
N VAL A 32 9.59 1.83 -1.26
CA VAL A 32 8.98 2.94 -2.02
C VAL A 32 8.98 2.59 -3.50
N MET A 33 7.80 2.56 -4.12
CA MET A 33 7.62 2.24 -5.53
C MET A 33 7.86 3.48 -6.38
N ASN A 34 9.00 3.52 -7.10
CA ASN A 34 9.39 4.65 -7.94
C ASN A 34 8.88 4.44 -9.37
N SER A 35 7.63 4.85 -9.64
CA SER A 35 6.95 4.58 -10.92
C SER A 35 7.68 5.18 -12.12
N GLY A 36 8.42 6.29 -11.94
CA GLY A 36 9.14 6.97 -13.00
C GLY A 36 10.52 6.37 -13.34
N ASP A 37 11.05 5.50 -12.46
CA ASP A 37 12.40 4.91 -12.62
C ASP A 37 12.39 3.38 -12.75
N ALA A 38 11.23 2.76 -12.73
CA ALA A 38 11.11 1.30 -12.73
C ALA A 38 11.92 0.64 -11.59
N THR A 39 11.86 1.19 -10.39
CA THR A 39 12.60 0.71 -9.22
C THR A 39 11.76 0.72 -7.96
N VAL A 40 12.22 -0.05 -6.96
CA VAL A 40 11.76 0.04 -5.58
C VAL A 40 12.93 0.44 -4.70
N SER A 41 12.87 1.61 -4.04
CA SER A 41 13.84 2.02 -3.03
C SER A 41 13.54 1.30 -1.72
N VAL A 42 14.59 0.77 -1.07
CA VAL A 42 14.52 0.16 0.27
C VAL A 42 15.25 1.05 1.24
N ILE A 43 14.55 1.57 2.24
CA ILE A 43 15.06 2.49 3.24
C ILE A 43 15.12 1.75 4.58
N ASP A 44 16.25 1.79 5.28
CA ASP A 44 16.34 1.43 6.69
C ASP A 44 15.65 2.54 7.51
N MET A 45 14.57 2.21 8.22
CA MET A 45 13.77 3.18 8.94
C MET A 45 14.49 3.77 10.17
N ASN A 46 15.48 3.07 10.72
CA ASN A 46 16.23 3.57 11.87
C ASN A 46 17.27 4.62 11.46
N SER A 47 18.08 4.29 10.43
CA SER A 47 19.12 5.19 9.92
C SER A 47 18.59 6.25 8.95
N ARG A 48 17.38 6.04 8.40
CA ARG A 48 16.76 6.87 7.34
C ARG A 48 17.63 6.97 6.09
N GLN A 49 18.32 5.88 5.75
CA GLN A 49 19.15 5.79 4.56
C GLN A 49 18.57 4.79 3.57
N VAL A 50 18.64 5.11 2.27
CA VAL A 50 18.36 4.14 1.22
C VAL A 50 19.48 3.09 1.25
N ILE A 51 19.14 1.85 1.58
CA ILE A 51 20.09 0.74 1.69
C ILE A 51 20.12 -0.15 0.45
N ASN A 52 19.09 -0.05 -0.40
CA ASN A 52 19.03 -0.80 -1.66
C ASN A 52 18.06 -0.12 -2.64
N THR A 53 18.26 -0.40 -3.95
CA THR A 53 17.35 -0.02 -5.03
C THR A 53 17.16 -1.24 -5.93
N LEU A 54 15.94 -1.76 -5.95
CA LEU A 54 15.59 -3.01 -6.62
C LEU A 54 14.92 -2.69 -7.96
N PRO A 55 15.37 -3.29 -9.08
CA PRO A 55 14.77 -3.04 -10.38
C PRO A 55 13.40 -3.74 -10.49
N THR A 56 12.50 -3.08 -11.20
CA THR A 56 11.28 -3.66 -11.75
C THR A 56 11.30 -3.54 -13.28
N PHE A 57 10.16 -3.77 -13.98
CA PHE A 57 10.20 -3.70 -15.43
C PHE A 57 9.92 -2.29 -15.96
N ARG A 58 8.93 -1.56 -15.41
CA ARG A 58 8.54 -0.29 -16.00
C ARG A 58 7.88 0.72 -15.05
N GLU A 59 6.84 0.30 -14.32
CA GLU A 59 5.99 1.25 -13.57
C GLU A 59 5.46 0.60 -12.29
N PRO A 60 6.33 0.39 -11.27
CA PRO A 60 5.85 -0.10 -9.98
C PRO A 60 4.96 0.96 -9.33
N SER A 61 3.79 0.57 -8.83
CA SER A 61 2.81 1.53 -8.31
C SER A 61 2.29 1.19 -6.92
N HIS A 62 1.60 0.08 -6.77
CA HIS A 62 0.97 -0.32 -5.51
C HIS A 62 1.49 -1.67 -5.03
N TRP A 63 1.00 -2.10 -3.89
CA TRP A 63 1.42 -3.36 -3.30
C TRP A 63 0.28 -4.03 -2.51
N ALA A 64 0.41 -5.33 -2.30
CA ALA A 64 -0.42 -6.07 -1.36
C ALA A 64 0.43 -7.09 -0.61
N LEU A 65 0.19 -7.21 0.69
CA LEU A 65 0.78 -8.25 1.53
C LEU A 65 -0.07 -9.52 1.42
N THR A 66 0.57 -10.67 1.20
CA THR A 66 -0.14 -11.95 1.20
C THR A 66 -0.79 -12.24 2.56
N PRO A 67 -1.92 -12.97 2.62
CA PRO A 67 -2.63 -13.25 3.87
C PRO A 67 -1.76 -13.95 4.93
N ASP A 68 -0.78 -14.76 4.51
CA ASP A 68 0.19 -15.40 5.41
C ASP A 68 1.33 -14.48 5.84
N ARG A 69 1.36 -13.23 5.32
CA ARG A 69 2.34 -12.18 5.58
C ARG A 69 3.79 -12.56 5.23
N LYS A 70 3.98 -13.50 4.34
CA LYS A 70 5.32 -13.95 3.93
C LYS A 70 5.81 -13.32 2.65
N THR A 71 4.93 -12.70 1.88
CA THR A 71 5.29 -12.09 0.60
C THR A 71 4.55 -10.78 0.42
N ILE A 72 5.23 -9.77 -0.07
CA ILE A 72 4.63 -8.55 -0.59
C ILE A 72 4.68 -8.60 -2.11
N TYR A 73 3.54 -8.43 -2.76
CA TYR A 73 3.44 -8.24 -4.19
C TYR A 73 3.46 -6.75 -4.50
N VAL A 74 4.36 -6.34 -5.37
CA VAL A 74 4.40 -4.99 -5.95
C VAL A 74 3.91 -5.08 -7.38
N SER A 75 2.87 -4.32 -7.70
CA SER A 75 2.33 -4.23 -9.04
C SER A 75 3.22 -3.37 -9.93
N ASP A 76 3.52 -3.86 -11.13
CA ASP A 76 4.19 -3.10 -12.20
C ASP A 76 3.23 -3.00 -13.37
N ALA A 77 2.44 -1.94 -13.41
CA ALA A 77 1.35 -1.75 -14.37
C ALA A 77 1.91 -1.67 -15.80
N GLY A 78 2.93 -0.87 -16.02
CA GLY A 78 3.56 -0.72 -17.32
C GLY A 78 4.35 -1.95 -17.79
N GLY A 79 4.80 -2.78 -16.84
CA GLY A 79 5.55 -4.02 -17.08
C GLY A 79 4.70 -5.28 -17.16
N ASN A 80 3.39 -5.21 -16.88
CA ASN A 80 2.49 -6.36 -16.82
C ASN A 80 2.98 -7.45 -15.86
N ALA A 81 3.38 -7.09 -14.65
CA ALA A 81 3.96 -8.02 -13.70
C ALA A 81 3.58 -7.72 -12.24
N PHE A 82 3.60 -8.76 -11.42
CA PHE A 82 3.83 -8.62 -9.99
C PHE A 82 5.25 -9.02 -9.66
N PHE A 83 5.93 -8.19 -8.90
CA PHE A 83 7.20 -8.52 -8.26
C PHE A 83 6.93 -8.98 -6.84
N ALA A 84 7.52 -10.12 -6.46
CA ALA A 84 7.39 -10.71 -5.13
C ALA A 84 8.65 -10.43 -4.31
N PHE A 85 8.48 -9.88 -3.11
CA PHE A 85 9.57 -9.60 -2.18
C PHE A 85 9.26 -10.18 -0.80
N ASP A 86 10.31 -10.36 -0.02
CA ASP A 86 10.18 -10.62 1.40
C ASP A 86 9.76 -9.32 2.13
N PRO A 87 8.70 -9.32 2.94
CA PRO A 87 8.16 -8.10 3.53
C PRO A 87 9.04 -7.51 4.65
N LEU A 88 9.98 -8.27 5.20
CA LEU A 88 10.86 -7.80 6.28
C LEU A 88 12.24 -7.36 5.80
N THR A 89 12.70 -7.91 4.67
CA THR A 89 14.07 -7.70 4.17
C THR A 89 14.12 -7.12 2.77
N ALA A 90 12.97 -7.04 2.08
CA ALA A 90 12.86 -6.71 0.66
C ALA A 90 13.64 -7.68 -0.26
N ALA A 91 14.05 -8.86 0.22
CA ALA A 91 14.73 -9.85 -0.62
C ALA A 91 13.80 -10.28 -1.78
N PRO A 92 14.27 -10.24 -3.03
CA PRO A 92 13.47 -10.65 -4.18
C PRO A 92 13.11 -12.15 -4.11
N LYS A 93 11.83 -12.45 -4.37
CA LYS A 93 11.29 -13.83 -4.46
C LYS A 93 10.89 -14.22 -5.88
N GLY A 94 11.08 -13.30 -6.85
CA GLY A 94 10.75 -13.49 -8.25
C GLY A 94 9.65 -12.56 -8.74
N HIS A 95 9.12 -12.86 -9.91
CA HIS A 95 8.01 -12.11 -10.52
C HIS A 95 7.17 -13.07 -11.38
N PHE A 96 5.94 -12.65 -11.70
CA PHE A 96 5.06 -13.37 -12.61
C PHE A 96 4.15 -12.41 -13.38
N THR A 97 3.64 -12.85 -14.52
CA THR A 97 2.86 -12.00 -15.43
C THR A 97 1.44 -11.85 -14.94
N ILE A 98 1.02 -10.59 -14.81
CA ILE A 98 -0.36 -10.14 -14.59
C ILE A 98 -0.62 -8.98 -15.56
N ALA A 99 -1.78 -8.97 -16.21
CA ALA A 99 -2.08 -7.94 -17.20
C ALA A 99 -2.41 -6.59 -16.53
N ASP A 100 -1.58 -5.57 -16.81
CA ASP A 100 -1.78 -4.16 -16.44
C ASP A 100 -2.19 -3.95 -14.95
N PRO A 101 -1.51 -4.55 -13.99
CA PRO A 101 -1.91 -4.47 -12.59
C PRO A 101 -1.59 -3.07 -12.06
N TYR A 102 -2.60 -2.29 -11.70
CA TYR A 102 -2.40 -0.99 -11.05
C TYR A 102 -2.51 -1.12 -9.55
N GLN A 103 -3.72 -1.07 -8.98
CA GLN A 103 -3.91 -1.37 -7.59
C GLN A 103 -4.40 -2.81 -7.40
N LEU A 104 -4.01 -3.39 -6.28
CA LEU A 104 -4.34 -4.75 -5.91
C LEU A 104 -4.65 -4.82 -4.41
N ALA A 105 -5.67 -5.60 -4.05
CA ALA A 105 -6.01 -5.83 -2.64
C ALA A 105 -6.63 -7.22 -2.44
N TYR A 106 -6.25 -7.87 -1.34
CA TYR A 106 -6.93 -9.09 -0.90
C TYR A 106 -8.26 -8.75 -0.23
N SER A 107 -9.29 -9.54 -0.53
CA SER A 107 -10.52 -9.49 0.25
C SER A 107 -10.23 -9.82 1.73
N PRO A 108 -10.99 -9.26 2.71
CA PRO A 108 -10.72 -9.48 4.14
C PRO A 108 -10.69 -10.95 4.57
N ASP A 109 -11.45 -11.83 3.91
CA ASP A 109 -11.42 -13.29 4.11
C ASP A 109 -10.28 -14.01 3.37
N ALA A 110 -9.45 -13.26 2.66
CA ALA A 110 -8.32 -13.75 1.87
C ALA A 110 -8.69 -14.70 0.71
N LYS A 111 -9.96 -14.84 0.40
CA LYS A 111 -10.43 -15.75 -0.66
C LYS A 111 -10.05 -15.27 -2.05
N TYR A 112 -10.05 -13.96 -2.25
CA TYR A 112 -9.78 -13.35 -3.54
C TYR A 112 -8.70 -12.26 -3.44
N LEU A 113 -7.96 -12.10 -4.54
CA LEU A 113 -7.15 -10.93 -4.83
C LEU A 113 -7.82 -10.17 -5.96
N VAL A 114 -8.23 -8.93 -5.71
CA VAL A 114 -8.76 -8.05 -6.74
C VAL A 114 -7.64 -7.20 -7.30
N VAL A 115 -7.60 -7.06 -8.62
CA VAL A 115 -6.61 -6.27 -9.36
C VAL A 115 -7.34 -5.35 -10.31
N ASN A 116 -7.14 -4.07 -10.16
CA ASN A 116 -7.60 -3.06 -11.10
C ASN A 116 -6.59 -2.92 -12.23
N ALA A 117 -6.97 -3.32 -13.45
CA ALA A 117 -6.18 -3.20 -14.67
C ALA A 117 -6.51 -1.87 -15.34
N LEU A 118 -5.73 -0.85 -15.01
CA LEU A 118 -6.02 0.57 -15.25
C LEU A 118 -6.27 0.89 -16.73
N ARG A 119 -5.32 0.51 -17.60
CA ARG A 119 -5.35 0.83 -19.05
C ARG A 119 -6.16 -0.14 -19.86
N LEU A 120 -6.35 -1.35 -19.33
CA LEU A 120 -7.18 -2.39 -19.97
C LEU A 120 -8.65 -2.30 -19.60
N ASN A 121 -9.01 -1.40 -18.66
CA ASN A 121 -10.39 -1.16 -18.24
C ASN A 121 -11.07 -2.38 -17.63
N HIS A 122 -10.33 -3.16 -16.85
CA HIS A 122 -10.82 -4.36 -16.20
C HIS A 122 -10.68 -4.28 -14.68
N VAL A 123 -11.68 -4.82 -13.97
CA VAL A 123 -11.54 -5.25 -12.59
C VAL A 123 -11.44 -6.77 -12.60
N ASP A 124 -10.26 -7.29 -12.30
CA ASP A 124 -9.96 -8.72 -12.34
C ASP A 124 -9.97 -9.30 -10.93
N ILE A 125 -10.67 -10.41 -10.75
CA ILE A 125 -10.73 -11.15 -9.49
C ILE A 125 -9.98 -12.45 -9.67
N TYR A 126 -8.92 -12.63 -8.91
CA TYR A 126 -8.11 -13.83 -8.85
C TYR A 126 -8.44 -14.63 -7.60
N ASP A 127 -8.32 -15.95 -7.66
CA ASP A 127 -8.26 -16.79 -6.46
C ASP A 127 -7.07 -16.36 -5.60
N GLY A 128 -7.31 -16.09 -4.32
CA GLY A 128 -6.31 -15.49 -3.42
C GLY A 128 -5.09 -16.38 -3.12
N THR A 129 -5.17 -17.66 -3.45
CA THR A 129 -4.09 -18.63 -3.22
C THR A 129 -3.35 -18.99 -4.50
N SER A 130 -4.09 -19.40 -5.52
CA SER A 130 -3.52 -19.89 -6.78
C SER A 130 -3.21 -18.77 -7.77
N LEU A 131 -3.72 -17.57 -7.55
CA LEU A 131 -3.66 -16.42 -8.47
C LEU A 131 -4.21 -16.74 -9.87
N THR A 132 -5.16 -17.69 -9.93
CA THR A 132 -5.89 -17.99 -11.14
C THR A 132 -7.02 -16.98 -11.33
N LEU A 133 -7.16 -16.42 -12.52
CA LEU A 133 -8.26 -15.49 -12.84
C LEU A 133 -9.61 -16.22 -12.72
N VAL A 134 -10.46 -15.75 -11.81
CA VAL A 134 -11.80 -16.31 -11.56
C VAL A 134 -12.88 -15.50 -12.27
N LYS A 135 -12.74 -14.19 -12.29
CA LYS A 135 -13.73 -13.28 -12.88
C LYS A 135 -13.06 -12.02 -13.41
N ARG A 136 -13.61 -11.49 -14.49
CA ARG A 136 -13.26 -10.18 -15.05
C ARG A 136 -14.53 -9.36 -15.24
N PHE A 137 -14.50 -8.10 -14.78
CA PHE A 137 -15.53 -7.10 -15.04
C PHE A 137 -15.00 -6.03 -15.98
N SER A 138 -15.83 -5.62 -16.94
CA SER A 138 -15.65 -4.42 -17.76
C SER A 138 -16.69 -3.40 -17.29
N ALA A 139 -16.35 -2.62 -16.26
CA ALA A 139 -17.33 -1.81 -15.52
C ALA A 139 -17.21 -0.31 -15.75
N GLY A 140 -16.15 0.14 -16.40
CA GLY A 140 -15.84 1.54 -16.67
C GLY A 140 -14.39 1.70 -17.12
N GLU A 141 -13.99 2.94 -17.38
CA GLU A 141 -12.64 3.26 -17.85
C GLU A 141 -11.74 3.67 -16.69
N MET A 142 -10.49 3.22 -16.75
CA MET A 142 -9.45 3.47 -15.77
C MET A 142 -9.84 3.04 -14.35
N PRO A 143 -10.13 1.73 -14.09
CA PRO A 143 -10.28 1.23 -12.73
C PRO A 143 -9.00 1.47 -11.95
N SER A 144 -9.12 2.14 -10.81
CA SER A 144 -7.97 2.65 -10.08
C SER A 144 -7.85 2.03 -8.69
N HIS A 145 -8.63 2.46 -7.72
CA HIS A 145 -8.52 2.01 -6.33
C HIS A 145 -9.66 1.07 -5.95
N VAL A 146 -9.38 0.16 -5.00
CA VAL A 146 -10.34 -0.85 -4.54
C VAL A 146 -10.32 -0.97 -3.02
N ASP A 147 -11.50 -1.14 -2.42
CA ASP A 147 -11.67 -1.57 -1.04
C ASP A 147 -12.91 -2.46 -0.88
N PHE A 148 -13.10 -3.03 0.30
CA PHE A 148 -14.11 -4.05 0.57
C PHE A 148 -14.93 -3.74 1.82
N SER A 149 -16.14 -4.29 1.87
CA SER A 149 -16.84 -4.44 3.14
C SER A 149 -16.10 -5.44 4.05
N PRO A 150 -16.06 -5.22 5.38
CA PRO A 150 -15.30 -6.08 6.31
C PRO A 150 -15.74 -7.54 6.35
N ASP A 151 -16.98 -7.82 5.93
CA ASP A 151 -17.53 -9.17 5.79
C ASP A 151 -17.16 -9.86 4.48
N SER A 152 -16.31 -9.22 3.65
CA SER A 152 -15.90 -9.69 2.33
C SER A 152 -17.04 -9.89 1.34
N ARG A 153 -18.20 -9.31 1.59
CA ARG A 153 -19.37 -9.49 0.71
C ARG A 153 -19.35 -8.57 -0.49
N TRP A 154 -18.87 -7.34 -0.33
CA TRP A 154 -18.91 -6.33 -1.37
C TRP A 154 -17.52 -5.76 -1.65
N GLY A 155 -17.23 -5.60 -2.94
CA GLY A 155 -16.07 -4.86 -3.42
C GLY A 155 -16.50 -3.57 -4.10
N PHE A 156 -15.62 -2.56 -4.06
CA PHE A 156 -15.85 -1.22 -4.61
C PHE A 156 -14.60 -0.76 -5.33
N SER A 157 -14.72 -0.41 -6.59
CA SER A 157 -13.61 0.12 -7.41
C SER A 157 -13.96 1.46 -8.01
N SER A 158 -13.08 2.44 -7.88
CA SER A 158 -13.21 3.73 -8.56
C SER A 158 -12.80 3.63 -10.02
N MET A 159 -13.56 4.30 -10.91
CA MET A 159 -13.32 4.36 -12.35
C MET A 159 -12.95 5.79 -12.71
N GLN A 160 -11.66 6.10 -12.78
CA GLN A 160 -11.16 7.47 -12.88
C GLN A 160 -11.66 8.22 -14.12
N GLN A 161 -11.68 7.58 -15.28
CA GLN A 161 -12.06 8.23 -16.53
C GLN A 161 -13.56 8.16 -16.81
N SER A 162 -14.28 7.27 -16.12
CA SER A 162 -15.74 7.19 -16.20
C SER A 162 -16.46 7.98 -15.12
N ASP A 163 -15.73 8.62 -14.19
CA ASP A 163 -16.29 9.43 -13.08
C ASP A 163 -17.28 8.65 -12.20
N THR A 164 -17.08 7.32 -12.07
CA THR A 164 -18.02 6.43 -11.39
C THR A 164 -17.36 5.61 -10.29
N LEU A 165 -18.19 5.13 -9.37
CA LEU A 165 -17.86 4.05 -8.44
C LEU A 165 -18.62 2.79 -8.86
N PHE A 166 -17.90 1.68 -9.01
CA PHE A 166 -18.43 0.38 -9.32
C PHE A 166 -18.45 -0.52 -8.08
N SER A 167 -19.58 -1.14 -7.80
CA SER A 167 -19.73 -2.14 -6.74
C SER A 167 -20.08 -3.50 -7.30
N TYR A 168 -19.54 -4.54 -6.68
CA TYR A 168 -19.76 -5.94 -7.06
C TYR A 168 -19.91 -6.83 -5.82
N ASP A 169 -20.69 -7.91 -5.97
CA ASP A 169 -20.88 -8.93 -4.94
C ASP A 169 -19.74 -9.96 -5.05
N MET A 170 -18.95 -10.08 -3.99
CA MET A 170 -17.80 -11.00 -3.92
C MET A 170 -18.20 -12.46 -3.70
N THR A 171 -19.45 -12.72 -3.28
CA THR A 171 -19.95 -14.09 -3.10
C THR A 171 -20.41 -14.70 -4.40
N THR A 172 -21.16 -13.92 -5.20
CA THR A 172 -21.74 -14.36 -6.47
C THR A 172 -20.90 -13.96 -7.68
N LEU A 173 -19.91 -13.09 -7.50
CA LEU A 173 -19.07 -12.49 -8.54
C LEU A 173 -19.91 -11.82 -9.65
N THR A 174 -20.88 -11.01 -9.23
CA THR A 174 -21.77 -10.26 -10.11
C THR A 174 -21.75 -8.77 -9.81
N PRO A 175 -21.96 -7.91 -10.82
CA PRO A 175 -22.14 -6.48 -10.60
C PRO A 175 -23.33 -6.21 -9.66
N ARG A 176 -23.20 -5.18 -8.84
CA ARG A 176 -24.29 -4.67 -7.98
C ARG A 176 -24.84 -3.37 -8.57
N TRP A 177 -23.99 -2.36 -8.66
CA TRP A 177 -24.34 -1.06 -9.21
C TRP A 177 -23.09 -0.32 -9.71
N THR A 178 -23.30 0.66 -10.59
CA THR A 178 -22.31 1.65 -11.01
C THR A 178 -22.98 3.01 -10.97
N VAL A 179 -22.39 3.96 -10.25
CA VAL A 179 -22.99 5.29 -10.03
C VAL A 179 -21.98 6.40 -10.29
N PRO A 180 -22.40 7.54 -10.85
CA PRO A 180 -21.54 8.72 -10.95
C PRO A 180 -21.31 9.30 -9.55
N ILE A 181 -20.05 9.66 -9.24
CA ILE A 181 -19.67 10.18 -7.91
C ILE A 181 -18.88 11.49 -7.93
N GLY A 182 -18.38 11.91 -9.08
CA GLY A 182 -17.57 13.13 -9.24
C GLY A 182 -16.42 12.92 -10.19
N ASP A 183 -15.75 14.01 -10.57
CA ASP A 183 -14.70 14.03 -11.57
C ASP A 183 -13.43 13.32 -11.07
N THR A 184 -12.98 12.32 -11.81
CA THR A 184 -11.75 11.59 -11.59
C THR A 184 -11.64 10.98 -10.18
N PRO A 185 -12.54 10.05 -9.78
CA PRO A 185 -12.48 9.38 -8.48
C PRO A 185 -11.23 8.51 -8.37
N ALA A 186 -10.59 8.53 -7.20
CA ALA A 186 -9.35 7.81 -6.92
C ALA A 186 -9.49 6.94 -5.67
N GLY A 187 -8.80 7.26 -4.58
CA GLY A 187 -8.76 6.47 -3.35
C GLY A 187 -10.14 6.08 -2.83
N VAL A 188 -10.28 4.82 -2.46
CA VAL A 188 -11.52 4.23 -1.92
C VAL A 188 -11.21 3.63 -0.56
N LEU A 189 -12.05 3.90 0.45
CA LEU A 189 -11.91 3.35 1.79
C LEU A 189 -13.28 3.01 2.38
N TRP A 190 -13.44 1.78 2.90
CA TRP A 190 -14.56 1.43 3.75
C TRP A 190 -14.38 2.01 5.15
N LEU A 191 -15.30 2.85 5.59
CA LEU A 191 -15.24 3.53 6.88
C LEU A 191 -16.62 3.56 7.55
N ASN A 192 -16.73 2.99 8.76
CA ASN A 192 -17.95 3.07 9.60
C ASN A 192 -19.26 2.69 8.87
N GLY A 193 -19.22 1.67 8.00
CA GLY A 193 -20.40 1.24 7.24
C GLY A 193 -20.72 2.10 6.02
N LYS A 194 -19.82 2.98 5.62
CA LYS A 194 -19.90 3.82 4.42
C LYS A 194 -18.64 3.64 3.57
N ILE A 195 -18.66 4.19 2.37
CA ILE A 195 -17.51 4.22 1.48
C ILE A 195 -17.06 5.67 1.35
N ILE A 196 -15.80 5.95 1.63
CA ILE A 196 -15.17 7.23 1.37
C ILE A 196 -14.44 7.13 0.04
N VAL A 197 -14.66 8.09 -0.84
CA VAL A 197 -13.96 8.16 -2.14
C VAL A 197 -13.35 9.53 -2.32
N CYS A 198 -12.07 9.56 -2.67
CA CYS A 198 -11.38 10.78 -3.06
C CYS A 198 -11.77 11.17 -4.48
N ILE A 199 -12.09 12.45 -4.69
CA ILE A 199 -12.46 12.99 -6.00
C ILE A 199 -11.34 13.91 -6.47
N MET A 200 -10.45 13.38 -7.28
CA MET A 200 -9.20 14.04 -7.65
C MET A 200 -9.40 15.25 -8.55
N GLY A 201 -10.42 15.25 -9.41
CA GLY A 201 -10.82 16.40 -10.23
C GLY A 201 -11.57 17.48 -9.45
N GLU A 202 -11.96 17.19 -8.20
CA GLU A 202 -12.60 18.12 -7.28
C GLU A 202 -11.68 18.41 -6.07
N ASN A 203 -12.19 19.11 -5.05
CA ASN A 203 -11.39 19.54 -3.90
C ASN A 203 -11.64 18.71 -2.64
N GLY A 204 -12.01 17.44 -2.74
CA GLY A 204 -12.32 16.70 -1.53
C GLY A 204 -12.75 15.24 -1.72
N ILE A 205 -13.50 14.78 -0.75
CA ILE A 205 -14.00 13.41 -0.65
C ILE A 205 -15.53 13.37 -0.68
N VAL A 206 -16.07 12.23 -1.09
CA VAL A 206 -17.49 11.91 -0.95
C VAL A 206 -17.68 10.70 -0.05
N GLU A 207 -18.76 10.71 0.74
CA GLU A 207 -19.25 9.57 1.49
C GLU A 207 -20.42 8.95 0.73
N VAL A 208 -20.37 7.63 0.50
CA VAL A 208 -21.30 6.91 -0.34
C VAL A 208 -21.98 5.81 0.46
N ASP A 209 -23.29 5.61 0.30
CA ASP A 209 -24.01 4.49 0.88
C ASP A 209 -23.67 3.21 0.12
N PRO A 210 -23.19 2.14 0.81
CA PRO A 210 -22.78 0.91 0.14
C PRO A 210 -23.94 0.10 -0.42
N VAL A 211 -25.20 0.39 -0.05
CA VAL A 211 -26.36 -0.39 -0.49
C VAL A 211 -26.72 -0.05 -1.93
N ASP A 212 -26.84 1.22 -2.25
CA ASP A 212 -27.32 1.72 -3.54
C ASP A 212 -26.41 2.72 -4.24
N GLY A 213 -25.30 3.13 -3.57
CA GLY A 213 -24.31 4.01 -4.16
C GLY A 213 -24.65 5.52 -4.11
N HIS A 214 -25.74 5.94 -3.42
CA HIS A 214 -26.01 7.37 -3.34
C HIS A 214 -25.01 8.09 -2.44
N ILE A 215 -24.67 9.33 -2.82
CA ILE A 215 -23.78 10.19 -2.03
C ILE A 215 -24.54 10.72 -0.83
N THR A 216 -24.05 10.43 0.37
CA THR A 216 -24.64 10.89 1.64
C THR A 216 -24.02 12.20 2.11
N ARG A 217 -22.75 12.46 1.75
CA ARG A 217 -22.02 13.66 2.18
C ARG A 217 -20.88 13.99 1.23
N ARG A 218 -20.54 15.27 1.13
CA ARG A 218 -19.32 15.80 0.50
C ARG A 218 -18.53 16.58 1.52
N GLN A 219 -17.19 16.45 1.50
CA GLN A 219 -16.30 17.19 2.38
C GLN A 219 -15.10 17.72 1.60
N GLU A 220 -14.88 19.01 1.64
CA GLU A 220 -13.65 19.61 1.10
C GLU A 220 -12.45 19.23 1.99
N THR A 221 -11.33 18.85 1.36
CA THR A 221 -10.06 18.50 2.03
C THR A 221 -8.88 19.29 1.46
N GLY A 222 -8.96 19.62 0.19
CA GLY A 222 -7.96 20.34 -0.58
C GLY A 222 -7.96 19.92 -2.04
N PRO A 223 -7.32 20.70 -2.93
CA PRO A 223 -7.29 20.43 -4.36
C PRO A 223 -6.57 19.12 -4.72
N GLY A 224 -7.21 18.32 -5.57
CA GLY A 224 -6.63 17.05 -6.05
C GLY A 224 -6.60 15.95 -5.00
N ALA A 225 -7.70 15.77 -4.25
CA ALA A 225 -7.83 14.69 -3.28
C ALA A 225 -7.60 13.34 -3.95
N HIS A 226 -6.49 12.65 -3.58
CA HIS A 226 -6.03 11.47 -4.30
C HIS A 226 -6.28 10.18 -3.53
N ASN A 227 -5.78 10.07 -2.30
CA ASN A 227 -5.93 8.84 -1.54
C ASN A 227 -6.32 9.13 -0.09
N VAL A 228 -6.89 8.13 0.58
CA VAL A 228 -7.47 8.24 1.92
C VAL A 228 -7.00 7.10 2.82
N PHE A 229 -6.61 7.44 4.05
CA PHE A 229 -6.00 6.51 5.00
C PHE A 229 -6.56 6.73 6.40
N LEU A 230 -6.86 5.67 7.13
CA LEU A 230 -7.30 5.73 8.51
C LEU A 230 -6.17 5.37 9.47
N ASP A 231 -5.75 6.28 10.30
CA ASP A 231 -4.97 5.99 11.50
C ASP A 231 -5.92 5.49 12.61
N GLU A 232 -6.03 4.17 12.75
CA GLU A 232 -6.89 3.58 13.78
C GLU A 232 -6.38 3.82 15.20
N THR A 233 -5.08 4.00 15.37
CA THR A 233 -4.46 4.24 16.69
C THR A 233 -4.87 5.59 17.23
N ASN A 234 -4.81 6.62 16.40
CA ASN A 234 -5.13 7.99 16.78
C ASN A 234 -6.55 8.42 16.38
N ASN A 235 -7.29 7.55 15.69
CA ASN A 235 -8.62 7.82 15.16
C ASN A 235 -8.67 9.09 14.30
N ILE A 236 -7.79 9.12 13.29
CA ILE A 236 -7.65 10.24 12.33
C ILE A 236 -7.74 9.68 10.91
N LEU A 237 -8.55 10.33 10.08
CA LEU A 237 -8.62 10.06 8.66
C LEU A 237 -7.69 11.05 7.94
N TYR A 238 -6.73 10.54 7.16
CA TYR A 238 -5.84 11.37 6.35
C TYR A 238 -6.26 11.31 4.89
N VAL A 239 -6.23 12.47 4.21
CA VAL A 239 -6.47 12.60 2.76
C VAL A 239 -5.28 13.31 2.15
N SER A 240 -4.63 12.65 1.17
CA SER A 240 -3.57 13.28 0.39
C SER A 240 -4.16 14.12 -0.74
N ASN A 241 -3.75 15.39 -0.84
CA ASN A 241 -4.18 16.32 -1.87
C ASN A 241 -2.97 16.72 -2.71
N ARG A 242 -2.98 16.40 -4.01
CA ARG A 242 -1.79 16.51 -4.85
C ARG A 242 -1.96 17.37 -6.11
N ALA A 243 -2.90 18.32 -6.12
CA ALA A 243 -2.97 19.25 -7.24
C ALA A 243 -1.69 20.08 -7.33
N VAL A 244 -1.11 20.19 -8.52
CA VAL A 244 0.14 20.92 -8.74
C VAL A 244 0.04 22.35 -8.22
N GLY A 245 0.98 22.74 -7.36
CA GLY A 245 1.03 24.05 -6.72
C GLY A 245 0.16 24.21 -5.47
N HIS A 246 -0.64 23.19 -5.09
CA HIS A 246 -1.53 23.22 -3.92
C HIS A 246 -1.55 21.88 -3.20
N THR A 247 -0.39 21.37 -2.81
CA THR A 247 -0.23 20.04 -2.23
C THR A 247 -0.32 20.06 -0.71
N SER A 248 -1.05 19.11 -0.12
CA SER A 248 -1.26 19.04 1.32
C SER A 248 -1.66 17.64 1.78
N LEU A 249 -1.56 17.40 3.07
CA LEU A 249 -2.20 16.27 3.76
C LEU A 249 -3.25 16.82 4.71
N ALA A 250 -4.52 16.47 4.51
CA ALA A 250 -5.61 16.85 5.41
C ALA A 250 -5.84 15.77 6.45
N ALA A 251 -6.01 16.15 7.72
CA ALA A 251 -6.39 15.28 8.83
C ALA A 251 -7.83 15.59 9.24
N LEU A 252 -8.68 14.57 9.23
CA LEU A 252 -10.10 14.69 9.48
C LEU A 252 -10.53 13.83 10.68
N ASP A 253 -11.67 14.17 11.24
CA ASP A 253 -12.39 13.29 12.13
C ASP A 253 -13.07 12.17 11.32
N PRO A 254 -12.84 10.88 11.62
CA PRO A 254 -13.33 9.77 10.79
C PRO A 254 -14.85 9.52 10.91
N VAL A 255 -15.54 10.19 11.84
CA VAL A 255 -17.01 10.06 12.03
C VAL A 255 -17.72 11.22 11.38
N THR A 256 -17.29 12.45 11.72
CA THR A 256 -17.93 13.68 11.22
C THR A 256 -17.38 14.11 9.86
N LEU A 257 -16.22 13.62 9.45
CA LEU A 257 -15.41 14.04 8.32
C LEU A 257 -14.94 15.51 8.40
N ALA A 258 -15.14 16.17 9.54
CA ALA A 258 -14.68 17.55 9.73
C ALA A 258 -13.14 17.61 9.67
N VAL A 259 -12.60 18.53 8.88
CA VAL A 259 -11.18 18.79 8.78
C VAL A 259 -10.69 19.36 10.12
N LYS A 260 -9.77 18.65 10.77
CA LYS A 260 -9.13 19.06 12.03
C LYS A 260 -7.85 19.87 11.78
N ARG A 261 -7.11 19.49 10.76
CA ARG A 261 -5.84 20.12 10.39
C ARG A 261 -5.51 19.89 8.92
N VAL A 262 -4.82 20.85 8.32
CA VAL A 262 -4.21 20.68 6.99
C VAL A 262 -2.72 20.95 7.14
N TYR A 263 -1.91 20.01 6.69
CA TYR A 263 -0.45 20.13 6.65
C TYR A 263 -0.04 20.54 5.24
N ALA A 264 0.66 21.65 5.11
CA ALA A 264 1.30 22.01 3.85
C ALA A 264 2.48 21.06 3.62
N ILE A 265 2.44 20.28 2.57
CA ILE A 265 3.46 19.29 2.19
C ILE A 265 3.79 19.50 0.73
N ASP A 266 4.98 20.00 0.46
CA ASP A 266 5.46 20.18 -0.90
C ASP A 266 5.75 18.83 -1.57
N GLY A 267 5.73 18.79 -2.90
CA GLY A 267 6.13 17.61 -3.66
C GLY A 267 5.03 16.61 -3.99
N GLY A 268 3.77 16.91 -3.67
CA GLY A 268 2.61 16.08 -4.05
C GLY A 268 2.51 14.78 -3.24
N PRO A 269 1.98 14.83 -2.01
CA PRO A 269 1.76 13.64 -1.20
C PRO A 269 0.86 12.66 -1.94
N ASP A 270 1.29 11.40 -2.00
CA ASP A 270 0.60 10.32 -2.67
C ASP A 270 0.15 9.27 -1.63
N ASP A 271 0.83 8.15 -1.53
CA ASP A 271 0.56 7.17 -0.50
C ASP A 271 1.31 7.49 0.81
N ILE A 272 0.73 7.07 1.93
CA ILE A 272 1.33 7.24 3.25
C ILE A 272 1.42 5.93 4.01
N GLY A 273 2.39 5.86 4.94
CA GLY A 273 2.49 4.82 5.95
C GLY A 273 2.66 5.43 7.33
N ILE A 274 2.06 4.83 8.36
CA ILE A 274 2.17 5.32 9.74
C ILE A 274 3.10 4.39 10.50
N ALA A 275 4.22 4.92 10.98
CA ALA A 275 5.20 4.17 11.73
C ALA A 275 4.77 4.02 13.22
N PRO A 276 5.30 3.02 13.96
CA PRO A 276 4.94 2.79 15.35
C PRO A 276 5.24 3.97 16.30
N ASP A 277 6.17 4.85 15.92
CA ASP A 277 6.48 6.09 16.65
C ASP A 277 5.49 7.23 16.36
N GLY A 278 4.45 6.96 15.56
CA GLY A 278 3.41 7.91 15.17
C GLY A 278 3.81 8.83 14.03
N LYS A 279 5.02 8.73 13.48
CA LYS A 279 5.44 9.52 12.32
C LYS A 279 4.79 9.00 11.05
N ILE A 280 4.47 9.93 10.16
CA ILE A 280 3.84 9.64 8.88
C ILE A 280 4.92 9.68 7.79
N TRP A 281 5.10 8.57 7.11
CA TRP A 281 5.96 8.44 5.95
C TRP A 281 5.13 8.67 4.71
N ILE A 282 5.53 9.59 3.84
CA ILE A 282 4.72 10.11 2.74
C ILE A 282 5.53 10.03 1.45
N ALA A 283 5.05 9.31 0.46
CA ALA A 283 5.61 9.36 -0.89
C ALA A 283 5.29 10.71 -1.54
N LEU A 284 6.31 11.44 -1.98
CA LEU A 284 6.16 12.75 -2.61
C LEU A 284 6.30 12.63 -4.13
N ARG A 285 5.18 12.43 -4.80
CA ARG A 285 5.07 12.07 -6.22
C ARG A 285 5.89 12.93 -7.19
N PHE A 286 6.01 14.22 -6.89
CA PHE A 286 6.63 15.22 -7.79
C PHE A 286 8.01 15.67 -7.30
N ALA A 287 8.50 15.19 -6.15
CA ALA A 287 9.76 15.66 -5.53
C ALA A 287 10.88 14.62 -5.55
N GLU A 288 10.62 13.37 -5.96
CA GLU A 288 11.61 12.28 -5.90
C GLU A 288 12.08 12.00 -4.45
N GLU A 289 11.18 12.18 -3.49
CA GLU A 289 11.48 12.10 -2.06
C GLU A 289 10.39 11.33 -1.29
N VAL A 290 10.74 10.90 -0.10
CA VAL A 290 9.82 10.49 0.96
C VAL A 290 9.93 11.49 2.10
N ALA A 291 8.80 12.07 2.53
CA ALA A 291 8.75 12.87 3.75
C ALA A 291 8.50 11.99 4.98
N ILE A 292 9.10 12.35 6.12
CA ILE A 292 8.84 11.76 7.43
C ILE A 292 8.31 12.88 8.33
N MET A 293 7.00 12.96 8.47
CA MET A 293 6.30 14.04 9.15
C MET A 293 5.97 13.67 10.60
N ASP A 294 6.16 14.64 11.50
CA ASP A 294 5.60 14.62 12.84
C ASP A 294 4.19 15.23 12.83
N PRO A 295 3.11 14.47 13.04
CA PRO A 295 1.75 15.00 12.97
C PRO A 295 1.43 15.99 14.09
N ALA A 296 2.16 16.00 15.19
CA ALA A 296 1.96 16.97 16.27
C ALA A 296 2.37 18.38 15.85
N THR A 297 3.52 18.50 15.17
CA THR A 297 4.09 19.79 14.73
C THR A 297 3.75 20.11 13.28
N GLY A 298 3.71 19.12 12.41
CA GLY A 298 3.63 19.25 10.95
C GLY A 298 5.00 19.41 10.27
N ASN A 299 6.08 19.40 11.06
CA ASN A 299 7.43 19.44 10.52
C ASN A 299 7.79 18.08 9.91
N TYR A 300 8.58 18.10 8.84
CA TYR A 300 9.05 16.88 8.19
C TYR A 300 10.49 17.02 7.68
N ASP A 301 11.18 15.89 7.68
CA ASP A 301 12.45 15.70 6.99
C ASP A 301 12.19 14.90 5.71
N THR A 302 13.09 14.96 4.73
CA THR A 302 12.96 14.20 3.48
C THR A 302 14.14 13.25 3.25
N ILE A 303 13.87 12.18 2.51
CA ILE A 303 14.84 11.20 2.03
C ILE A 303 14.69 11.13 0.51
N ALA A 304 15.78 11.36 -0.23
CA ALA A 304 15.79 11.22 -1.68
C ALA A 304 15.59 9.74 -2.09
N VAL A 305 14.74 9.50 -3.07
CA VAL A 305 14.44 8.19 -3.67
C VAL A 305 14.43 8.31 -5.21
N GLY A 306 13.83 7.35 -5.90
CA GLY A 306 13.68 7.44 -7.36
C GLY A 306 12.52 8.34 -7.78
N ARG A 307 12.38 8.53 -9.11
CA ARG A 307 11.37 9.41 -9.69
C ARG A 307 9.96 8.89 -9.51
N SER A 308 9.06 9.84 -9.27
CA SER A 308 7.62 9.61 -9.15
C SER A 308 7.29 8.52 -8.11
N PRO A 309 7.76 8.66 -6.84
CA PRO A 309 7.40 7.73 -5.79
C PRO A 309 5.88 7.70 -5.60
N HIS A 310 5.31 6.49 -5.47
CA HIS A 310 3.88 6.24 -5.45
C HIS A 310 3.50 5.44 -4.21
N GLY A 311 3.43 4.11 -4.31
CA GLY A 311 3.16 3.25 -3.18
C GLY A 311 4.30 3.27 -2.15
N ILE A 312 3.93 3.18 -0.88
CA ILE A 312 4.87 3.10 0.25
C ILE A 312 4.47 1.98 1.19
N TYR A 313 5.41 1.11 1.56
CA TYR A 313 5.20 0.01 2.48
C TYR A 313 6.17 0.10 3.66
N LEU A 314 5.66 -0.03 4.88
CA LEU A 314 6.46 -0.09 6.10
C LEU A 314 6.42 -1.51 6.68
N SER A 315 7.56 -2.16 6.86
CA SER A 315 7.64 -3.53 7.42
C SER A 315 7.13 -3.62 8.86
N THR A 316 7.07 -2.50 9.57
CA THR A 316 6.52 -2.39 10.92
C THR A 316 5.00 -2.62 10.97
N CYS A 317 4.30 -2.46 9.85
CA CYS A 317 2.87 -2.74 9.75
C CYS A 317 2.52 -4.22 9.94
N LEU A 318 3.48 -5.14 9.79
CA LEU A 318 3.29 -6.56 10.07
C LEU A 318 2.93 -6.87 11.53
N ASN A 319 3.34 -6.01 12.46
CA ASN A 319 3.14 -6.21 13.90
C ASN A 319 1.86 -5.59 14.44
N THR A 320 1.14 -4.82 13.64
CA THR A 320 -0.12 -4.18 14.04
C THR A 320 -1.30 -5.09 13.75
N LYS A 321 -2.10 -5.39 14.77
CA LYS A 321 -3.27 -6.25 14.67
C LYS A 321 -4.24 -5.72 13.60
N GLY A 322 -4.15 -6.25 12.41
CA GLY A 322 -5.30 -6.56 11.59
C GLY A 322 -5.86 -5.48 10.68
N ARG A 323 -5.54 -4.18 10.75
CA ARG A 323 -6.20 -3.20 9.89
C ARG A 323 -5.35 -2.16 9.20
N LEU A 324 -4.14 -1.90 9.63
CA LEU A 324 -3.19 -1.11 8.83
C LEU A 324 -2.89 -1.75 7.47
N THR A 325 -3.16 -3.03 7.30
CA THR A 325 -3.02 -3.75 6.02
C THR A 325 -4.14 -3.46 5.03
N ALA A 326 -5.34 -3.09 5.47
CA ALA A 326 -6.43 -2.67 4.59
C ALA A 326 -6.32 -1.20 4.15
N GLN A 327 -5.38 -0.48 4.72
CA GLN A 327 -5.20 0.96 4.53
C GLN A 327 -3.99 1.33 3.72
N ILE A 328 -3.23 0.35 3.41
CA ILE A 328 -2.17 0.53 2.46
C ILE A 328 -2.76 0.11 1.13
N VAL A 329 -3.67 0.91 0.78
CA VAL A 329 -4.28 0.88 -0.54
C VAL A 329 -3.82 2.09 -1.27
#